data_c27aa715b0a79771b485b14f1d4f51a0
#
_entry.id   c27aa715b0a79771b485b14f1d4f51a0
#
_cell.length_a   1.000
_cell.length_b   1.000
_cell.length_c   1.000
_cell.angle_alpha   90.00
_cell.angle_beta   90.00
_cell.angle_gamma   90.00
#
_symmetry.space_group_name_H-M   'P 1'
#
loop_
_entity.id
_entity.type
_entity.pdbx_description
1 polymer ?
#
loop_
_entity_poly.entity_id
_entity_poly.type
_entity_poly.pdbx_seq_one_letter_code
_entity_poly.pdbx_strand_id
1 'polypeptide(L)'
;MGREGEVVAELLGGFERANPDVRVKVQQLPWTAAHEKLLTAFAGDATPDLCQLGNTWIPELVALDALEPLDRHVAASTVVDAADYFPGIWDTNRVGGALYGVPWYVDTRLLFYRRDLLRAAGFSAPPRSWHDWRRMLAAIERGASADRHAILLPLNEAEPLLALALQQDEPLLRDDGRWGNFSAPGFRRALAFYLEAFRRGWAPATADVAIANVWHEFGRGRFVFYVSGPWNIGELQRRLPPDRQDSWTTAPLPGPDGPGASIAGGSSLVLFRASRRKAAAWRLVEFLSQPAVQRRFHALTGDLPPRRATWQDPALAADAHARAFREQLERVKPAPKVPEWERIATEMRLVAERAVRLGLSVDEAARDLDARADRILEKRRWMLARRGGG
;
A
#
# COMPACT_ATOMS: atom_id res chain seq x y z
N MET A 1 11.70 8.64 -2.81
CA MET A 1 12.36 7.54 -2.06
C MET A 1 12.55 6.41 -3.06
N GLY A 2 13.41 5.41 -2.77
CA GLY A 2 13.57 4.30 -3.70
C GLY A 2 13.93 4.73 -5.14
N ARG A 3 13.49 3.94 -6.13
CA ARG A 3 13.68 4.23 -7.55
C ARG A 3 13.03 5.54 -7.99
N GLU A 4 11.92 5.94 -7.37
CA GLU A 4 11.23 7.19 -7.65
C GLU A 4 12.13 8.40 -7.43
N GLY A 5 12.97 8.36 -6.38
CA GLY A 5 13.95 9.40 -6.10
C GLY A 5 15.09 9.46 -7.11
N GLU A 6 15.42 8.34 -7.78
CA GLU A 6 16.42 8.30 -8.84
C GLU A 6 15.89 8.94 -10.13
N VAL A 7 14.67 8.58 -10.52
CA VAL A 7 14.12 8.94 -11.83
C VAL A 7 13.41 10.31 -11.83
N VAL A 8 12.97 10.84 -10.69
CA VAL A 8 12.27 12.12 -10.65
C VAL A 8 13.11 13.26 -11.28
N ALA A 9 14.42 13.19 -11.18
CA ALA A 9 15.33 14.17 -11.78
C ALA A 9 15.16 14.29 -13.32
N GLU A 10 14.75 13.20 -14.00
CA GLU A 10 14.47 13.21 -15.44
C GLU A 10 13.23 14.06 -15.79
N LEU A 11 12.30 14.22 -14.84
CA LEU A 11 11.08 15.03 -15.02
C LEU A 11 11.35 16.49 -14.76
N LEU A 12 12.29 16.81 -13.84
CA LEU A 12 12.52 18.18 -13.34
C LEU A 12 13.03 19.15 -14.38
N GLY A 13 13.74 18.69 -15.41
CA GLY A 13 14.18 19.56 -16.51
C GLY A 13 13.02 20.25 -17.23
N GLY A 14 11.84 19.61 -17.33
CA GLY A 14 10.62 20.23 -17.86
C GLY A 14 10.08 21.31 -16.93
N PHE A 15 10.05 21.02 -15.62
CA PHE A 15 9.61 21.96 -14.59
C PHE A 15 10.50 23.21 -14.53
N GLU A 16 11.82 23.05 -14.51
CA GLU A 16 12.77 24.16 -14.38
C GLU A 16 12.81 25.07 -15.62
N ARG A 17 12.56 24.50 -16.82
CA ARG A 17 12.38 25.33 -18.02
C ARG A 17 11.12 26.19 -17.96
N ALA A 18 10.04 25.65 -17.41
CA ALA A 18 8.79 26.40 -17.24
C ALA A 18 8.81 27.38 -16.05
N ASN A 19 9.75 27.18 -15.11
CA ASN A 19 9.92 27.97 -13.88
C ASN A 19 11.39 28.38 -13.69
N PRO A 20 11.93 29.31 -14.48
CA PRO A 20 13.37 29.65 -14.47
C PRO A 20 13.87 30.25 -13.15
N ASP A 21 12.94 30.72 -12.31
CA ASP A 21 13.17 31.22 -10.96
C ASP A 21 13.33 30.12 -9.90
N VAL A 22 13.09 28.83 -10.25
CA VAL A 22 13.14 27.71 -9.32
C VAL A 22 14.21 26.70 -9.75
N ARG A 23 14.97 26.22 -8.78
CA ARG A 23 15.85 25.07 -8.92
C ARG A 23 15.46 24.02 -7.87
N VAL A 24 15.34 22.76 -8.29
CA VAL A 24 14.94 21.64 -7.44
C VAL A 24 16.14 20.80 -7.07
N LYS A 25 16.45 20.77 -5.78
CA LYS A 25 17.48 19.86 -5.25
C LYS A 25 16.82 18.62 -4.69
N VAL A 26 17.01 17.48 -5.34
CA VAL A 26 16.50 16.18 -4.89
C VAL A 26 17.46 15.56 -3.89
N GLN A 27 16.93 15.14 -2.76
CA GLN A 27 17.61 14.29 -1.80
C GLN A 27 16.90 12.93 -1.75
N GLN A 28 17.58 11.89 -2.19
CA GLN A 28 17.06 10.53 -2.15
C GLN A 28 17.31 9.89 -0.80
N LEU A 29 16.29 9.19 -0.28
CA LEU A 29 16.36 8.39 0.93
C LEU A 29 15.89 6.95 0.63
N PRO A 30 16.52 5.91 1.19
CA PRO A 30 15.98 4.57 1.12
C PRO A 30 14.70 4.45 1.95
N TRP A 31 13.71 3.71 1.45
CA TRP A 31 12.42 3.53 2.14
C TRP A 31 12.57 3.04 3.59
N THR A 32 13.49 2.11 3.82
CA THR A 32 13.76 1.51 5.14
C THR A 32 14.23 2.50 6.21
N ALA A 33 14.74 3.67 5.81
CA ALA A 33 15.26 4.69 6.72
C ALA A 33 14.52 6.03 6.60
N ALA A 34 13.61 6.17 5.63
CA ALA A 34 13.02 7.46 5.30
C ALA A 34 12.13 8.00 6.40
N HIS A 35 11.31 7.15 7.02
CA HIS A 35 10.40 7.56 8.09
C HIS A 35 11.15 8.17 9.29
N GLU A 36 12.13 7.44 9.82
CA GLU A 36 12.95 7.92 10.96
C GLU A 36 13.77 9.15 10.61
N LYS A 37 14.33 9.22 9.38
CA LYS A 37 15.08 10.39 8.93
C LYS A 37 14.21 11.63 8.81
N LEU A 38 12.95 11.51 8.38
CA LEU A 38 12.02 12.64 8.30
C LEU A 38 11.64 13.14 9.70
N LEU A 39 11.38 12.24 10.65
CA LEU A 39 11.12 12.62 12.05
C LEU A 39 12.34 13.31 12.68
N THR A 40 13.55 12.82 12.41
CA THR A 40 14.80 13.44 12.87
C THR A 40 15.01 14.81 12.24
N ALA A 41 14.75 14.94 10.92
CA ALA A 41 14.86 16.24 10.23
C ALA A 41 13.84 17.24 10.77
N PHE A 42 12.64 16.81 11.10
CA PHE A 42 11.64 17.66 11.74
C PHE A 42 12.09 18.11 13.13
N ALA A 43 12.59 17.20 13.96
CA ALA A 43 13.09 17.53 15.30
C ALA A 43 14.31 18.49 15.28
N GLY A 44 15.09 18.46 14.19
CA GLY A 44 16.27 19.31 13.98
C GLY A 44 16.02 20.58 13.14
N ASP A 45 14.76 20.96 12.89
CA ASP A 45 14.39 22.11 12.03
C ASP A 45 15.04 22.09 10.63
N ALA A 46 15.28 20.88 10.09
CA ALA A 46 15.97 20.65 8.81
C ALA A 46 15.07 19.96 7.78
N THR A 47 13.77 20.25 7.81
CA THR A 47 12.79 19.65 6.89
C THR A 47 12.95 20.18 5.46
N PRO A 48 12.67 19.35 4.43
CA PRO A 48 12.60 19.83 3.05
C PRO A 48 11.38 20.74 2.82
N ASP A 49 11.36 21.45 1.69
CA ASP A 49 10.18 22.25 1.31
C ASP A 49 9.01 21.35 0.88
N LEU A 50 9.32 20.29 0.11
CA LEU A 50 8.40 19.28 -0.41
C LEU A 50 8.98 17.88 -0.13
N CYS A 51 8.12 16.94 0.19
CA CYS A 51 8.53 15.54 0.38
C CYS A 51 7.53 14.57 -0.27
N GLN A 52 8.07 13.49 -0.83
CA GLN A 52 7.33 12.24 -1.03
C GLN A 52 7.14 11.60 0.35
N LEU A 53 5.92 11.22 0.69
CA LEU A 53 5.58 10.63 1.98
C LEU A 53 4.68 9.41 1.79
N GLY A 54 4.98 8.30 2.46
CA GLY A 54 4.04 7.20 2.56
C GLY A 54 2.72 7.69 3.16
N ASN A 55 1.60 7.37 2.54
CA ASN A 55 0.32 7.96 2.95
C ASN A 55 -0.09 7.59 4.39
N THR A 56 0.36 6.46 4.91
CA THR A 56 0.13 6.04 6.30
C THR A 56 0.95 6.84 7.34
N TRP A 57 1.99 7.59 6.90
CA TRP A 57 2.80 8.43 7.77
C TRP A 57 2.23 9.84 7.96
N ILE A 58 1.29 10.24 7.10
CA ILE A 58 0.66 11.58 7.14
C ILE A 58 0.04 11.88 8.52
N PRO A 59 -0.74 10.99 9.15
CA PRO A 59 -1.35 11.28 10.44
C PRO A 59 -0.34 11.61 11.55
N GLU A 60 0.83 10.97 11.55
CA GLU A 60 1.88 11.23 12.54
C GLU A 60 2.49 12.62 12.34
N LEU A 61 2.87 12.98 11.12
CA LEU A 61 3.41 14.31 10.83
C LEU A 61 2.39 15.44 11.00
N VAL A 62 1.10 15.16 10.77
CA VAL A 62 0.01 16.09 11.10
C VAL A 62 -0.10 16.28 12.62
N ALA A 63 -0.01 15.23 13.41
CA ALA A 63 -0.06 15.31 14.86
C ALA A 63 1.14 16.10 15.45
N LEU A 64 2.28 16.10 14.76
CA LEU A 64 3.47 16.91 15.08
C LEU A 64 3.37 18.35 14.57
N ASP A 65 2.28 18.75 13.91
CA ASP A 65 2.11 20.05 13.25
C ASP A 65 3.17 20.35 12.17
N ALA A 66 3.73 19.30 11.56
CA ALA A 66 4.82 19.41 10.61
C ALA A 66 4.38 19.78 9.19
N LEU A 67 3.12 19.44 8.82
CA LEU A 67 2.63 19.56 7.45
C LEU A 67 1.74 20.81 7.25
N GLU A 68 1.82 21.38 6.04
CA GLU A 68 0.94 22.45 5.58
C GLU A 68 -0.41 21.88 5.14
N PRO A 69 -1.55 22.44 5.60
CA PRO A 69 -2.86 22.12 5.03
C PRO A 69 -2.96 22.60 3.58
N LEU A 70 -3.41 21.73 2.69
CA LEU A 70 -3.41 21.98 1.24
C LEU A 70 -4.77 22.37 0.66
N ASP A 71 -5.84 22.45 1.48
CA ASP A 71 -7.20 22.74 0.99
C ASP A 71 -7.26 24.02 0.17
N ARG A 72 -6.59 25.10 0.61
CA ARG A 72 -6.55 26.40 -0.11
C ARG A 72 -5.77 26.30 -1.42
N HIS A 73 -4.70 25.54 -1.42
CA HIS A 73 -3.88 25.30 -2.62
C HIS A 73 -4.67 24.53 -3.66
N VAL A 74 -5.37 23.46 -3.26
CA VAL A 74 -6.22 22.66 -4.16
C VAL A 74 -7.40 23.49 -4.67
N ALA A 75 -8.07 24.26 -3.81
CA ALA A 75 -9.19 25.11 -4.23
C ALA A 75 -8.82 26.17 -5.28
N ALA A 76 -7.57 26.62 -5.29
CA ALA A 76 -7.05 27.59 -6.27
C ALA A 76 -6.40 26.92 -7.50
N SER A 77 -6.21 25.59 -7.48
CA SER A 77 -5.52 24.89 -8.55
C SER A 77 -6.43 24.60 -9.74
N THR A 78 -5.89 24.76 -10.94
CA THR A 78 -6.51 24.27 -12.18
C THR A 78 -5.98 22.92 -12.64
N VAL A 79 -5.01 22.36 -11.91
CA VAL A 79 -4.35 21.09 -12.24
C VAL A 79 -4.78 19.99 -11.29
N VAL A 80 -4.82 20.25 -10.00
CA VAL A 80 -5.18 19.27 -8.97
C VAL A 80 -6.67 19.36 -8.69
N ASP A 81 -7.42 18.39 -9.23
CA ASP A 81 -8.85 18.24 -8.99
C ASP A 81 -9.11 16.95 -8.20
N ALA A 82 -9.67 17.07 -7.00
CA ALA A 82 -9.98 15.95 -6.13
C ALA A 82 -10.89 14.89 -6.80
N ALA A 83 -11.79 15.31 -7.69
CA ALA A 83 -12.73 14.43 -8.38
C ALA A 83 -12.04 13.48 -9.39
N ASP A 84 -10.84 13.84 -9.86
CA ASP A 84 -10.06 13.01 -10.77
C ASP A 84 -9.26 11.89 -10.06
N TYR A 85 -9.13 11.97 -8.75
CA TYR A 85 -8.43 10.94 -7.97
C TYR A 85 -9.39 9.81 -7.53
N PHE A 86 -8.84 8.61 -7.29
CA PHE A 86 -9.61 7.54 -6.66
C PHE A 86 -9.99 7.96 -5.24
N PRO A 87 -11.27 7.88 -4.83
CA PRO A 87 -11.74 8.44 -3.56
C PRO A 87 -11.02 7.87 -2.35
N GLY A 88 -10.80 6.55 -2.29
CA GLY A 88 -10.09 5.91 -1.18
C GLY A 88 -8.62 6.34 -1.10
N ILE A 89 -7.98 6.62 -2.24
CA ILE A 89 -6.60 7.14 -2.28
C ILE A 89 -6.55 8.61 -1.85
N TRP A 90 -7.48 9.43 -2.35
CA TRP A 90 -7.57 10.84 -1.93
C TRP A 90 -7.82 10.96 -0.43
N ASP A 91 -8.71 10.12 0.10
CA ASP A 91 -9.07 10.13 1.53
C ASP A 91 -7.89 9.81 2.45
N THR A 92 -6.89 9.03 2.02
CA THR A 92 -5.69 8.78 2.84
C THR A 92 -4.94 10.05 3.25
N ASN A 93 -5.13 11.13 2.50
CA ASN A 93 -4.46 12.42 2.71
C ASN A 93 -5.27 13.40 3.57
N ARG A 94 -6.49 13.01 3.96
CA ARG A 94 -7.35 13.83 4.82
C ARG A 94 -7.27 13.37 6.27
N VAL A 95 -6.86 14.29 7.15
CA VAL A 95 -6.75 14.06 8.59
C VAL A 95 -7.47 15.18 9.32
N GLY A 96 -8.38 14.86 10.23
CA GLY A 96 -9.15 15.86 10.98
C GLY A 96 -9.96 16.82 10.09
N GLY A 97 -10.41 16.36 8.91
CA GLY A 97 -11.18 17.16 7.95
C GLY A 97 -10.33 17.98 6.98
N ALA A 98 -9.04 18.20 7.21
CA ALA A 98 -8.14 18.94 6.33
C ALA A 98 -7.29 18.01 5.44
N LEU A 99 -6.88 18.52 4.28
CA LEU A 99 -6.03 17.81 3.31
C LEU A 99 -4.56 18.18 3.57
N TYR A 100 -3.66 17.18 3.58
CA TYR A 100 -2.23 17.39 3.83
C TYR A 100 -1.31 16.84 2.75
N GLY A 101 -1.83 16.11 1.77
CA GLY A 101 -1.03 15.56 0.69
C GLY A 101 -1.81 15.49 -0.62
N VAL A 102 -1.08 15.49 -1.73
CA VAL A 102 -1.62 15.17 -3.06
C VAL A 102 -1.06 13.82 -3.49
N PRO A 103 -1.89 12.82 -3.79
CA PRO A 103 -1.41 11.51 -4.20
C PRO A 103 -0.49 11.61 -5.42
N TRP A 104 0.68 10.97 -5.35
CA TRP A 104 1.67 10.97 -6.43
C TRP A 104 1.68 9.67 -7.22
N TYR A 105 1.64 8.55 -6.52
CA TYR A 105 1.38 7.23 -7.10
C TYR A 105 0.60 6.35 -6.12
N VAL A 106 0.02 5.29 -6.63
CA VAL A 106 -0.80 4.38 -5.85
C VAL A 106 -0.10 3.04 -5.66
N ASP A 107 -0.31 2.47 -4.49
CA ASP A 107 0.05 1.14 -4.10
C ASP A 107 -1.17 0.46 -3.47
N THR A 108 -1.54 -0.69 -4.00
CA THR A 108 -2.57 -1.55 -3.42
C THR A 108 -2.16 -3.01 -3.59
N ARG A 109 -2.61 -3.86 -2.70
CA ARG A 109 -2.33 -5.30 -2.79
C ARG A 109 -3.41 -5.99 -3.62
N LEU A 110 -2.98 -6.89 -4.51
CA LEU A 110 -3.88 -7.76 -5.25
C LEU A 110 -3.19 -9.11 -5.57
N LEU A 111 -3.83 -9.96 -6.36
CA LEU A 111 -3.28 -11.23 -6.77
C LEU A 111 -2.46 -11.10 -8.06
N PHE A 112 -1.19 -11.48 -7.99
CA PHE A 112 -0.44 -11.98 -9.13
C PHE A 112 -0.67 -13.48 -9.23
N TYR A 113 -0.93 -14.02 -10.41
CA TYR A 113 -1.16 -15.46 -10.53
C TYR A 113 -0.66 -16.05 -11.84
N ARG A 114 -0.28 -17.31 -11.79
CA ARG A 114 0.14 -18.10 -12.93
C ARG A 114 -1.08 -18.70 -13.62
N ARG A 115 -1.44 -18.15 -14.79
CA ARG A 115 -2.61 -18.58 -15.58
C ARG A 115 -2.51 -20.02 -16.05
N ASP A 116 -1.31 -20.43 -16.46
CA ASP A 116 -1.02 -21.78 -16.93
C ASP A 116 -1.20 -22.82 -15.81
N LEU A 117 -0.65 -22.54 -14.62
CA LEU A 117 -0.75 -23.42 -13.47
C LEU A 117 -2.17 -23.47 -12.88
N LEU A 118 -2.87 -22.34 -12.89
CA LEU A 118 -4.27 -22.29 -12.48
C LEU A 118 -5.16 -23.12 -13.40
N ARG A 119 -4.94 -23.06 -14.73
CA ARG A 119 -5.62 -23.90 -15.71
C ARG A 119 -5.28 -25.38 -15.53
N ALA A 120 -4.01 -25.73 -15.29
CA ALA A 120 -3.59 -27.10 -15.00
C ALA A 120 -4.25 -27.65 -13.73
N ALA A 121 -4.59 -26.81 -12.76
CA ALA A 121 -5.34 -27.18 -11.57
C ALA A 121 -6.88 -27.25 -11.80
N GLY A 122 -7.35 -27.07 -13.05
CA GLY A 122 -8.75 -27.20 -13.43
C GLY A 122 -9.58 -25.91 -13.30
N PHE A 123 -8.95 -24.72 -13.20
CA PHE A 123 -9.66 -23.45 -13.07
C PHE A 123 -9.40 -22.54 -14.26
N SER A 124 -10.45 -21.99 -14.85
CA SER A 124 -10.39 -21.10 -16.01
C SER A 124 -10.25 -19.60 -15.66
N ALA A 125 -10.56 -19.23 -14.42
CA ALA A 125 -10.56 -17.85 -13.93
C ALA A 125 -10.00 -17.76 -12.50
N PRO A 126 -9.47 -16.59 -12.08
CA PRO A 126 -9.01 -16.37 -10.71
C PRO A 126 -10.19 -16.35 -9.72
N PRO A 127 -9.93 -16.53 -8.40
CA PRO A 127 -10.98 -16.53 -7.39
C PRO A 127 -11.62 -15.13 -7.27
N ARG A 128 -12.92 -15.13 -6.98
CA ARG A 128 -13.66 -13.88 -6.71
C ARG A 128 -14.11 -13.77 -5.25
N SER A 129 -14.20 -14.88 -4.54
CA SER A 129 -14.56 -14.95 -3.13
C SER A 129 -13.53 -15.72 -2.32
N TRP A 130 -13.53 -15.56 -0.99
CA TRP A 130 -12.70 -16.37 -0.10
C TRP A 130 -13.05 -17.86 -0.20
N HIS A 131 -14.32 -18.19 -0.45
CA HIS A 131 -14.72 -19.57 -0.66
C HIS A 131 -14.05 -20.17 -1.91
N ASP A 132 -14.11 -19.46 -3.04
CA ASP A 132 -13.45 -19.87 -4.27
C ASP A 132 -11.94 -19.99 -4.08
N TRP A 133 -11.36 -19.03 -3.38
CA TRP A 133 -9.92 -18.97 -3.15
C TRP A 133 -9.45 -20.19 -2.33
N ARG A 134 -10.14 -20.53 -1.22
CA ARG A 134 -9.85 -21.75 -0.45
C ARG A 134 -9.92 -23.00 -1.30
N ARG A 135 -10.95 -23.13 -2.13
CA ARG A 135 -11.13 -24.26 -3.03
C ARG A 135 -9.98 -24.39 -4.02
N MET A 136 -9.53 -23.26 -4.60
CA MET A 136 -8.40 -23.23 -5.54
C MET A 136 -7.08 -23.55 -4.84
N LEU A 137 -6.78 -22.92 -3.71
CA LEU A 137 -5.57 -23.16 -2.93
C LEU A 137 -5.46 -24.64 -2.54
N ALA A 138 -6.53 -25.24 -2.05
CA ALA A 138 -6.55 -26.66 -1.68
C ALA A 138 -6.37 -27.60 -2.90
N ALA A 139 -6.92 -27.24 -4.06
CA ALA A 139 -6.76 -28.05 -5.27
C ALA A 139 -5.32 -27.95 -5.82
N ILE A 140 -4.75 -26.77 -5.83
CA ILE A 140 -3.38 -26.52 -6.28
C ILE A 140 -2.39 -27.28 -5.39
N GLU A 141 -2.55 -27.22 -4.07
CA GLU A 141 -1.66 -27.88 -3.11
C GLU A 141 -1.69 -29.40 -3.25
N ARG A 142 -2.85 -30.01 -3.46
CA ARG A 142 -2.96 -31.46 -3.69
C ARG A 142 -2.21 -31.96 -4.94
N GLY A 143 -2.09 -31.10 -5.96
CA GLY A 143 -1.35 -31.42 -7.19
C GLY A 143 0.06 -30.85 -7.22
N ALA A 144 0.53 -30.25 -6.12
CA ALA A 144 1.83 -29.58 -6.08
C ALA A 144 2.98 -30.59 -5.89
N SER A 145 4.12 -30.31 -6.52
CA SER A 145 5.40 -30.94 -6.15
C SER A 145 5.90 -30.37 -4.80
N ALA A 146 6.82 -31.07 -4.16
CA ALA A 146 7.34 -30.71 -2.83
C ALA A 146 7.86 -29.24 -2.72
N ASP A 147 8.32 -28.67 -3.83
CA ASP A 147 8.86 -27.31 -3.88
C ASP A 147 7.85 -26.23 -4.29
N ARG A 148 6.59 -26.62 -4.54
CA ARG A 148 5.54 -25.70 -4.99
C ARG A 148 4.55 -25.45 -3.87
N HIS A 149 4.17 -24.18 -3.72
CA HIS A 149 3.08 -23.76 -2.84
C HIS A 149 1.96 -23.08 -3.64
N ALA A 150 0.75 -23.17 -3.12
CA ALA A 150 -0.40 -22.55 -3.79
C ALA A 150 -0.30 -21.02 -3.78
N ILE A 151 0.25 -20.42 -2.72
CA ILE A 151 0.34 -18.98 -2.58
C ILE A 151 1.60 -18.54 -1.83
N LEU A 152 2.12 -17.37 -2.17
CA LEU A 152 3.07 -16.61 -1.34
C LEU A 152 2.33 -15.48 -0.62
N LEU A 153 2.38 -15.52 0.71
CA LEU A 153 1.96 -14.45 1.63
C LEU A 153 3.19 -14.04 2.45
N PRO A 154 3.85 -12.91 2.12
CA PRO A 154 5.09 -12.51 2.80
C PRO A 154 4.87 -12.26 4.31
N LEU A 155 5.65 -12.92 5.16
CA LEU A 155 5.57 -12.74 6.63
C LEU A 155 6.19 -11.44 7.13
N ASN A 156 7.02 -10.81 6.32
CA ASN A 156 7.67 -9.53 6.63
C ASN A 156 6.81 -8.30 6.25
N GLU A 157 5.60 -8.51 5.75
CA GLU A 157 4.63 -7.45 5.42
C GLU A 157 3.36 -7.57 6.27
N ALA A 158 2.83 -6.43 6.74
CA ALA A 158 1.53 -6.37 7.41
C ALA A 158 0.36 -6.35 6.42
N GLU A 159 0.62 -5.87 5.22
CA GLU A 159 -0.37 -5.51 4.20
C GLU A 159 -1.24 -6.68 3.73
N PRO A 160 -0.75 -7.92 3.53
CA PRO A 160 -1.64 -9.02 3.17
C PRO A 160 -2.73 -9.29 4.21
N LEU A 161 -2.38 -9.28 5.51
CA LEU A 161 -3.37 -9.43 6.58
C LEU A 161 -4.25 -8.18 6.71
N LEU A 162 -3.67 -6.99 6.61
CA LEU A 162 -4.42 -5.73 6.64
C LEU A 162 -5.46 -5.65 5.52
N ALA A 163 -5.10 -6.05 4.29
CA ALA A 163 -6.03 -6.07 3.17
C ALA A 163 -7.24 -6.98 3.47
N LEU A 164 -7.02 -8.18 4.01
CA LEU A 164 -8.11 -9.08 4.42
C LEU A 164 -8.95 -8.50 5.56
N ALA A 165 -8.33 -7.81 6.50
CA ALA A 165 -9.00 -7.17 7.63
C ALA A 165 -9.88 -5.99 7.17
N LEU A 166 -9.41 -5.18 6.22
CA LEU A 166 -10.16 -4.06 5.64
C LEU A 166 -11.38 -4.50 4.80
N GLN A 167 -11.47 -5.78 4.45
CA GLN A 167 -12.66 -6.36 3.80
C GLN A 167 -13.82 -6.61 4.78
N GLN A 168 -13.55 -6.50 6.09
CA GLN A 168 -14.57 -6.62 7.11
C GLN A 168 -15.22 -5.26 7.39
N ASP A 169 -16.45 -5.29 7.94
CA ASP A 169 -17.20 -4.06 8.20
C ASP A 169 -16.81 -3.37 9.51
N GLU A 170 -16.18 -4.13 10.43
CA GLU A 170 -15.80 -3.60 11.72
C GLU A 170 -14.46 -2.83 11.62
N PRO A 171 -14.34 -1.66 12.30
CA PRO A 171 -13.11 -0.90 12.32
C PRO A 171 -12.01 -1.64 13.10
N LEU A 172 -10.75 -1.47 12.70
CA LEU A 172 -9.60 -2.06 13.39
C LEU A 172 -9.26 -1.40 14.74
N LEU A 173 -9.71 -0.17 14.93
CA LEU A 173 -9.62 0.58 16.18
C LEU A 173 -11.00 1.07 16.56
N ARG A 174 -11.35 1.05 17.84
CA ARG A 174 -12.63 1.53 18.38
C ARG A 174 -12.46 2.83 19.14
N ASP A 175 -13.59 3.47 19.47
CA ASP A 175 -13.67 4.69 20.27
C ASP A 175 -12.76 5.81 19.68
N ASP A 176 -12.93 6.15 18.40
CA ASP A 176 -12.15 7.15 17.67
C ASP A 176 -10.64 6.89 17.71
N GLY A 177 -10.24 5.63 17.57
CA GLY A 177 -8.85 5.23 17.54
C GLY A 177 -8.17 5.25 18.91
N ARG A 178 -8.93 5.09 20.00
CA ARG A 178 -8.40 5.03 21.37
C ARG A 178 -8.00 3.64 21.81
N TRP A 179 -8.60 2.62 21.22
CA TRP A 179 -8.41 1.22 21.59
C TRP A 179 -8.26 0.33 20.37
N GLY A 180 -7.54 -0.78 20.52
CA GLY A 180 -7.54 -1.87 19.56
C GLY A 180 -8.93 -2.51 19.45
N ASN A 181 -9.22 -3.11 18.29
CA ASN A 181 -10.46 -3.83 18.02
C ASN A 181 -10.19 -5.15 17.28
N PHE A 182 -9.03 -5.73 17.55
CA PHE A 182 -8.56 -6.93 16.85
C PHE A 182 -9.22 -8.22 17.35
N SER A 183 -9.80 -8.20 18.54
CA SER A 183 -10.64 -9.30 19.05
C SER A 183 -12.07 -9.28 18.49
N ALA A 184 -12.44 -8.26 17.69
CA ALA A 184 -13.73 -8.22 17.03
C ALA A 184 -13.89 -9.36 16.01
N PRO A 185 -15.12 -9.85 15.77
CA PRO A 185 -15.39 -10.96 14.88
C PRO A 185 -14.80 -10.80 13.47
N GLY A 186 -14.85 -9.59 12.90
CA GLY A 186 -14.32 -9.32 11.57
C GLY A 186 -12.82 -9.54 11.45
N PHE A 187 -12.03 -8.94 12.34
CA PHE A 187 -10.59 -9.15 12.32
C PHE A 187 -10.22 -10.62 12.57
N ARG A 188 -10.93 -11.30 13.50
CA ARG A 188 -10.71 -12.72 13.78
C ARG A 188 -11.00 -13.59 12.54
N ARG A 189 -12.04 -13.27 11.75
CA ARG A 189 -12.32 -13.95 10.46
C ARG A 189 -11.17 -13.75 9.47
N ALA A 190 -10.66 -12.52 9.34
CA ALA A 190 -9.54 -12.21 8.46
C ALA A 190 -8.25 -12.93 8.89
N LEU A 191 -7.94 -12.89 10.18
CA LEU A 191 -6.78 -13.58 10.76
C LEU A 191 -6.91 -15.10 10.61
N ALA A 192 -8.10 -15.66 10.81
CA ALA A 192 -8.35 -17.07 10.61
C ALA A 192 -8.08 -17.52 9.16
N PHE A 193 -8.56 -16.74 8.18
CA PHE A 193 -8.30 -17.00 6.76
C PHE A 193 -6.80 -16.90 6.43
N TYR A 194 -6.13 -15.86 6.95
CA TYR A 194 -4.68 -15.68 6.78
C TYR A 194 -3.89 -16.86 7.34
N LEU A 195 -4.15 -17.26 8.59
CA LEU A 195 -3.46 -18.37 9.26
C LEU A 195 -3.78 -19.73 8.65
N GLU A 196 -4.97 -19.89 8.08
CA GLU A 196 -5.36 -21.13 7.39
C GLU A 196 -4.41 -21.44 6.23
N ALA A 197 -3.96 -20.44 5.46
CA ALA A 197 -3.04 -20.64 4.35
C ALA A 197 -1.72 -21.29 4.81
N PHE A 198 -1.20 -20.93 5.95
CA PHE A 198 0.03 -21.51 6.51
C PHE A 198 -0.22 -22.87 7.17
N ARG A 199 -1.29 -22.99 7.95
CA ARG A 199 -1.63 -24.25 8.66
C ARG A 199 -1.94 -25.40 7.72
N ARG A 200 -2.46 -25.09 6.53
CA ARG A 200 -2.74 -26.07 5.50
C ARG A 200 -1.57 -26.32 4.53
N GLY A 201 -0.44 -25.65 4.74
CA GLY A 201 0.74 -25.74 3.87
C GLY A 201 0.59 -25.00 2.54
N TRP A 202 -0.51 -24.28 2.29
CA TRP A 202 -0.73 -23.54 1.04
C TRP A 202 0.29 -22.43 0.83
N ALA A 203 0.76 -21.82 1.93
CA ALA A 203 1.81 -20.80 1.94
C ALA A 203 3.00 -21.27 2.76
N PRO A 204 4.26 -21.04 2.32
CA PRO A 204 5.44 -21.28 3.14
C PRO A 204 5.56 -20.23 4.26
N ALA A 205 6.00 -20.66 5.44
CA ALA A 205 6.26 -19.74 6.57
C ALA A 205 7.58 -18.98 6.37
N THR A 206 7.65 -18.14 5.33
CA THR A 206 8.86 -17.40 4.94
C THR A 206 8.56 -15.93 4.61
N ALA A 207 9.59 -15.09 4.68
CA ALA A 207 9.57 -13.73 4.15
C ALA A 207 9.96 -13.75 2.65
N ASP A 208 9.43 -12.82 1.86
CA ASP A 208 9.82 -12.70 0.46
C ASP A 208 11.31 -12.38 0.28
N VAL A 209 11.87 -11.55 1.16
CA VAL A 209 13.31 -11.22 1.21
C VAL A 209 14.20 -12.43 1.51
N ALA A 210 13.66 -13.49 2.11
CA ALA A 210 14.37 -14.76 2.32
C ALA A 210 14.35 -15.65 1.07
N ILE A 211 13.57 -15.29 0.05
CA ILE A 211 13.56 -15.95 -1.25
C ILE A 211 14.59 -15.25 -2.13
N ALA A 212 15.61 -15.95 -2.54
CA ALA A 212 16.76 -15.38 -3.25
C ALA A 212 16.38 -14.52 -4.48
N ASN A 213 15.28 -14.87 -5.16
CA ASN A 213 14.71 -14.11 -6.26
C ASN A 213 13.24 -14.45 -6.42
N VAL A 214 12.37 -13.70 -5.75
CA VAL A 214 10.92 -13.96 -5.73
C VAL A 214 10.30 -13.98 -7.14
N TRP A 215 10.74 -13.11 -8.03
CA TRP A 215 10.23 -13.02 -9.41
C TRP A 215 10.60 -14.25 -10.24
N HIS A 216 11.86 -14.71 -10.10
CA HIS A 216 12.33 -15.93 -10.76
C HIS A 216 11.57 -17.17 -10.22
N GLU A 217 11.41 -17.28 -8.91
CA GLU A 217 10.69 -18.38 -8.28
C GLU A 217 9.21 -18.40 -8.65
N PHE A 218 8.58 -17.22 -8.73
CA PHE A 218 7.22 -17.08 -9.27
C PHE A 218 7.17 -17.51 -10.76
N GLY A 219 8.13 -17.05 -11.58
CA GLY A 219 8.24 -17.43 -12.99
C GLY A 219 8.44 -18.92 -13.21
N ARG A 220 9.17 -19.64 -12.33
CA ARG A 220 9.32 -21.10 -12.35
C ARG A 220 8.08 -21.84 -11.84
N GLY A 221 7.12 -21.13 -11.25
CA GLY A 221 5.89 -21.72 -10.74
C GLY A 221 6.01 -22.31 -9.34
N ARG A 222 6.97 -21.83 -8.53
CA ARG A 222 7.05 -22.16 -7.11
C ARG A 222 5.82 -21.69 -6.34
N PHE A 223 5.22 -20.59 -6.79
CA PHE A 223 3.96 -20.05 -6.28
C PHE A 223 2.98 -19.89 -7.42
N VAL A 224 1.73 -20.31 -7.24
CA VAL A 224 0.66 -20.10 -8.22
C VAL A 224 0.03 -18.72 -8.02
N PHE A 225 -0.16 -18.31 -6.77
CA PHE A 225 -0.59 -16.97 -6.39
C PHE A 225 0.49 -16.25 -5.59
N TYR A 226 0.54 -14.93 -5.75
CA TYR A 226 1.37 -14.04 -4.95
C TYR A 226 0.60 -12.76 -4.64
N VAL A 227 0.40 -12.43 -3.36
CA VAL A 227 -0.22 -11.18 -2.93
C VAL A 227 0.84 -10.11 -2.85
N SER A 228 0.78 -9.10 -3.72
CA SER A 228 1.77 -8.03 -3.73
C SER A 228 1.25 -6.77 -4.45
N GLY A 229 2.13 -5.79 -4.63
CA GLY A 229 1.83 -4.47 -5.19
C GLY A 229 2.32 -4.27 -6.64
N PRO A 230 1.98 -3.11 -7.25
CA PRO A 230 2.16 -2.84 -8.68
C PRO A 230 3.61 -2.83 -9.17
N TRP A 231 4.59 -2.54 -8.31
CA TRP A 231 6.02 -2.57 -8.68
C TRP A 231 6.46 -3.92 -9.26
N ASN A 232 5.77 -5.00 -8.90
CA ASN A 232 6.08 -6.32 -9.43
C ASN A 232 5.74 -6.48 -10.91
N ILE A 233 4.87 -5.67 -11.50
CA ILE A 233 4.59 -5.72 -12.94
C ILE A 233 5.87 -5.48 -13.72
N GLY A 234 6.53 -4.35 -13.49
CA GLY A 234 7.78 -4.00 -14.17
C GLY A 234 8.92 -4.98 -13.87
N GLU A 235 8.99 -5.51 -12.63
CA GLU A 235 10.00 -6.51 -12.27
C GLU A 235 9.80 -7.83 -13.03
N LEU A 236 8.58 -8.34 -13.09
CA LEU A 236 8.27 -9.57 -13.82
C LEU A 236 8.46 -9.39 -15.34
N GLN A 237 8.04 -8.25 -15.90
CA GLN A 237 8.25 -7.94 -17.32
C GLN A 237 9.74 -7.89 -17.70
N ARG A 238 10.59 -7.34 -16.84
CA ARG A 238 12.05 -7.25 -17.11
C ARG A 238 12.81 -8.54 -16.88
N ARG A 239 12.38 -9.35 -15.88
CA ARG A 239 13.15 -10.50 -15.40
C ARG A 239 12.72 -11.84 -15.98
N LEU A 240 11.45 -11.97 -16.38
CA LEU A 240 10.99 -13.20 -16.98
C LEU A 240 11.30 -13.21 -18.48
N PRO A 241 11.68 -14.38 -19.02
CA PRO A 241 11.97 -14.51 -20.45
C PRO A 241 10.67 -14.36 -21.28
N PRO A 242 10.77 -14.00 -22.58
CA PRO A 242 9.61 -13.71 -23.42
C PRO A 242 8.56 -14.83 -23.46
N ASP A 243 8.96 -16.09 -23.45
CA ASP A 243 8.08 -17.26 -23.45
C ASP A 243 7.29 -17.44 -22.14
N ARG A 244 7.63 -16.69 -21.10
CA ARG A 244 6.94 -16.70 -19.80
C ARG A 244 6.05 -15.50 -19.56
N GLN A 245 6.09 -14.49 -20.41
CA GLN A 245 5.30 -13.26 -20.21
C GLN A 245 3.79 -13.52 -20.25
N ASP A 246 3.33 -14.45 -21.06
CA ASP A 246 1.91 -14.83 -21.15
C ASP A 246 1.46 -15.83 -20.07
N SER A 247 2.39 -16.37 -19.28
CA SER A 247 2.05 -17.38 -18.27
C SER A 247 1.45 -16.80 -16.99
N TRP A 248 1.54 -15.50 -16.77
CA TRP A 248 1.06 -14.81 -15.56
C TRP A 248 0.16 -13.63 -15.87
N THR A 249 -0.57 -13.16 -14.89
CA THR A 249 -1.32 -11.90 -14.92
C THR A 249 -1.73 -11.52 -13.50
N THR A 250 -2.58 -10.49 -13.38
CA THR A 250 -3.09 -9.97 -12.11
C THR A 250 -4.61 -10.15 -12.03
N ALA A 251 -5.13 -10.16 -10.80
CA ALA A 251 -6.57 -10.16 -10.51
C ALA A 251 -6.85 -9.37 -9.23
N PRO A 252 -8.02 -8.72 -9.10
CA PRO A 252 -8.44 -8.12 -7.84
C PRO A 252 -8.42 -9.12 -6.69
N LEU A 253 -8.24 -8.65 -5.46
CA LEU A 253 -8.35 -9.49 -4.28
C LEU A 253 -9.77 -10.03 -4.14
N PRO A 254 -9.92 -11.34 -3.92
CA PRO A 254 -11.21 -11.90 -3.53
C PRO A 254 -11.58 -11.42 -2.12
N GLY A 255 -12.85 -11.17 -1.91
CA GLY A 255 -13.41 -10.84 -0.60
C GLY A 255 -14.23 -11.97 0.00
N PRO A 256 -14.88 -11.75 1.13
CA PRO A 256 -15.71 -12.77 1.79
C PRO A 256 -16.74 -13.38 0.84
N ASP A 257 -17.50 -12.54 0.12
CA ASP A 257 -18.66 -12.96 -0.69
C ASP A 257 -18.56 -12.53 -2.17
N GLY A 258 -17.45 -11.93 -2.59
CA GLY A 258 -17.22 -11.41 -3.94
C GLY A 258 -15.91 -10.66 -4.03
N PRO A 259 -15.70 -9.76 -5.03
CA PRO A 259 -14.49 -8.97 -5.13
C PRO A 259 -14.28 -8.11 -3.87
N GLY A 260 -13.13 -8.27 -3.23
CA GLY A 260 -12.80 -7.65 -1.96
C GLY A 260 -12.24 -6.24 -2.07
N ALA A 261 -12.28 -5.51 -0.96
CA ALA A 261 -11.47 -4.31 -0.80
C ALA A 261 -9.99 -4.67 -0.63
N SER A 262 -9.13 -3.69 -0.87
CA SER A 262 -7.71 -3.76 -0.55
C SER A 262 -7.26 -2.46 0.10
N ILE A 263 -5.97 -2.33 0.36
CA ILE A 263 -5.38 -1.17 1.00
C ILE A 263 -5.35 0.00 0.03
N ALA A 264 -5.76 1.18 0.50
CA ALA A 264 -5.45 2.44 -0.15
C ALA A 264 -4.03 2.87 0.24
N GLY A 265 -3.04 2.33 -0.43
CA GLY A 265 -1.63 2.64 -0.22
C GLY A 265 -1.06 3.55 -1.28
N GLY A 266 0.21 3.89 -1.13
CA GLY A 266 1.00 4.69 -2.05
C GLY A 266 1.72 5.84 -1.39
N SER A 267 2.17 6.78 -2.20
CA SER A 267 2.85 7.96 -1.74
C SER A 267 2.15 9.23 -2.17
N SER A 268 2.28 10.24 -1.32
CA SER A 268 1.76 11.56 -1.57
C SER A 268 2.86 12.63 -1.50
N LEU A 269 2.66 13.70 -2.24
CA LEU A 269 3.47 14.91 -2.16
C LEU A 269 2.90 15.78 -1.05
N VAL A 270 3.74 16.10 -0.05
CA VAL A 270 3.39 16.92 1.10
C VAL A 270 4.30 18.13 1.21
N LEU A 271 3.78 19.25 1.68
CA LEU A 271 4.55 20.44 1.98
C LEU A 271 4.81 20.51 3.48
N PHE A 272 6.05 20.83 3.88
CA PHE A 272 6.34 21.10 5.28
C PHE A 272 5.91 22.51 5.66
N ARG A 273 5.29 22.64 6.84
CA ARG A 273 4.80 23.92 7.35
C ARG A 273 5.92 24.96 7.52
N ALA A 274 7.11 24.52 7.92
CA ALA A 274 8.29 25.37 8.11
C ALA A 274 8.87 25.91 6.79
N SER A 275 8.45 25.39 5.63
CA SER A 275 8.95 25.86 4.33
C SER A 275 8.64 27.35 4.11
N ARG A 276 9.66 28.08 3.69
CA ARG A 276 9.54 29.48 3.23
C ARG A 276 9.30 29.60 1.73
N ARG A 277 9.26 28.47 1.00
CA ARG A 277 9.13 28.39 -0.46
C ARG A 277 7.85 27.68 -0.90
N LYS A 278 6.77 27.75 -0.10
CA LYS A 278 5.53 27.01 -0.32
C LYS A 278 4.93 27.21 -1.71
N ALA A 279 4.96 28.44 -2.24
CA ALA A 279 4.46 28.73 -3.57
C ALA A 279 5.25 27.99 -4.68
N ALA A 280 6.57 27.96 -4.58
CA ALA A 280 7.42 27.23 -5.54
C ALA A 280 7.24 25.71 -5.38
N ALA A 281 7.14 25.21 -4.15
CA ALA A 281 6.88 23.82 -3.86
C ALA A 281 5.50 23.38 -4.39
N TRP A 282 4.46 24.22 -4.26
CA TRP A 282 3.14 23.94 -4.81
C TRP A 282 3.15 23.86 -6.34
N ARG A 283 3.84 24.78 -7.04
CA ARG A 283 4.02 24.68 -8.50
C ARG A 283 4.64 23.33 -8.92
N LEU A 284 5.57 22.79 -8.12
CA LEU A 284 6.15 21.49 -8.39
C LEU A 284 5.14 20.36 -8.13
N VAL A 285 4.30 20.46 -7.10
CA VAL A 285 3.19 19.51 -6.88
C VAL A 285 2.26 19.49 -8.08
N GLU A 286 1.82 20.66 -8.57
CA GLU A 286 0.95 20.76 -9.75
C GLU A 286 1.62 20.15 -11.00
N PHE A 287 2.90 20.46 -11.23
CA PHE A 287 3.65 19.90 -12.35
C PHE A 287 3.69 18.36 -12.29
N LEU A 288 4.07 17.79 -11.15
CA LEU A 288 4.14 16.34 -10.94
C LEU A 288 2.75 15.67 -10.98
N SER A 289 1.70 16.44 -10.77
CA SER A 289 0.30 15.97 -10.84
C SER A 289 -0.29 15.99 -12.25
N GLN A 290 0.39 16.58 -13.24
CA GLN A 290 -0.09 16.60 -14.62
C GLN A 290 -0.17 15.18 -15.19
N PRO A 291 -1.26 14.79 -15.91
CA PRO A 291 -1.41 13.46 -16.47
C PRO A 291 -0.23 13.03 -17.36
N ALA A 292 0.31 13.95 -18.17
CA ALA A 292 1.47 13.67 -19.02
C ALA A 292 2.74 13.35 -18.20
N VAL A 293 2.94 14.06 -17.08
CA VAL A 293 4.09 13.83 -16.18
C VAL A 293 3.90 12.51 -15.42
N GLN A 294 2.68 12.21 -14.96
CA GLN A 294 2.38 10.94 -14.31
C GLN A 294 2.57 9.74 -15.26
N ARG A 295 2.17 9.86 -16.54
CA ARG A 295 2.46 8.83 -17.55
C ARG A 295 3.95 8.61 -17.71
N ARG A 296 4.73 9.69 -17.83
CA ARG A 296 6.19 9.58 -17.94
C ARG A 296 6.79 8.94 -16.69
N PHE A 297 6.32 9.31 -15.51
CA PHE A 297 6.74 8.74 -14.24
C PHE A 297 6.44 7.23 -14.18
N HIS A 298 5.21 6.83 -14.54
CA HIS A 298 4.83 5.41 -14.66
C HIS A 298 5.77 4.65 -15.61
N ALA A 299 6.05 5.20 -16.78
CA ALA A 299 6.95 4.56 -17.75
C ALA A 299 8.38 4.35 -17.20
N LEU A 300 8.85 5.23 -16.29
CA LEU A 300 10.18 5.16 -15.68
C LEU A 300 10.24 4.22 -14.48
N THR A 301 9.18 4.15 -13.68
CA THR A 301 9.16 3.45 -12.39
C THR A 301 8.35 2.16 -12.41
N GLY A 302 7.27 2.11 -13.20
CA GLY A 302 6.21 1.11 -13.10
C GLY A 302 5.14 1.45 -12.05
N ASP A 303 5.30 2.53 -11.28
CA ASP A 303 4.31 2.97 -10.29
C ASP A 303 3.05 3.47 -10.97
N LEU A 304 1.89 3.10 -10.43
CA LEU A 304 0.61 3.38 -11.06
C LEU A 304 0.10 4.78 -10.69
N PRO A 305 -0.49 5.52 -11.66
CA PRO A 305 -0.95 6.87 -11.40
C PRO A 305 -2.21 6.91 -10.52
N PRO A 306 -2.33 7.94 -9.64
CA PRO A 306 -3.48 8.10 -8.75
C PRO A 306 -4.68 8.77 -9.42
N ARG A 307 -4.50 9.41 -10.59
CA ARG A 307 -5.53 10.16 -11.32
C ARG A 307 -6.21 9.30 -12.36
N ARG A 308 -7.54 9.32 -12.38
CA ARG A 308 -8.37 8.58 -13.35
C ARG A 308 -8.12 9.01 -14.80
N ALA A 309 -7.89 10.31 -15.04
CA ALA A 309 -7.56 10.82 -16.36
C ALA A 309 -6.29 10.19 -16.95
N THR A 310 -5.30 9.89 -16.12
CA THR A 310 -4.06 9.25 -16.58
C THR A 310 -4.29 7.82 -17.08
N TRP A 311 -5.29 7.11 -16.58
CA TRP A 311 -5.66 5.76 -17.00
C TRP A 311 -6.38 5.70 -18.36
N GLN A 312 -6.72 6.87 -18.94
CA GLN A 312 -7.24 6.97 -20.31
C GLN A 312 -6.12 6.89 -21.36
N ASP A 313 -4.85 6.92 -20.93
CA ASP A 313 -3.72 6.72 -21.83
C ASP A 313 -3.81 5.34 -22.50
N PRO A 314 -3.71 5.26 -23.84
CA PRO A 314 -3.89 4.00 -24.58
C PRO A 314 -2.91 2.90 -24.15
N ALA A 315 -1.66 3.24 -23.82
CA ALA A 315 -0.66 2.26 -23.41
C ALA A 315 -1.00 1.66 -22.02
N LEU A 316 -1.40 2.51 -21.07
CA LEU A 316 -1.79 2.06 -19.73
C LEU A 316 -3.14 1.32 -19.76
N ALA A 317 -4.09 1.77 -20.56
CA ALA A 317 -5.38 1.12 -20.75
C ALA A 317 -5.27 -0.27 -21.41
N ALA A 318 -4.29 -0.44 -22.31
CA ALA A 318 -4.00 -1.71 -22.96
C ALA A 318 -3.20 -2.68 -22.09
N ASP A 319 -2.56 -2.22 -21.02
CA ASP A 319 -1.78 -3.09 -20.15
C ASP A 319 -2.70 -4.05 -19.37
N ALA A 320 -2.64 -5.31 -19.79
CA ALA A 320 -3.45 -6.39 -19.19
C ALA A 320 -3.13 -6.61 -17.71
N HIS A 321 -1.89 -6.33 -17.27
CA HIS A 321 -1.46 -6.50 -15.89
C HIS A 321 -1.90 -5.33 -15.00
N ALA A 322 -1.96 -4.10 -15.55
CA ALA A 322 -2.44 -2.92 -14.83
C ALA A 322 -3.97 -2.90 -14.67
N ARG A 323 -4.72 -3.58 -15.54
CA ARG A 323 -6.20 -3.56 -15.54
C ARG A 323 -6.81 -3.96 -14.20
N ALA A 324 -6.31 -5.01 -13.56
CA ALA A 324 -6.81 -5.45 -12.26
C ALA A 324 -6.55 -4.43 -11.15
N PHE A 325 -5.43 -3.70 -11.22
CA PHE A 325 -5.14 -2.58 -10.32
C PHE A 325 -6.15 -1.44 -10.51
N ARG A 326 -6.46 -1.08 -11.76
CA ARG A 326 -7.49 -0.07 -12.06
C ARG A 326 -8.84 -0.44 -11.45
N GLU A 327 -9.22 -1.70 -11.55
CA GLU A 327 -10.46 -2.21 -10.94
C GLU A 327 -10.38 -2.21 -9.41
N GLN A 328 -9.24 -2.65 -8.83
CA GLN A 328 -9.05 -2.71 -7.37
C GLN A 328 -9.07 -1.32 -6.73
N LEU A 329 -8.54 -0.29 -7.39
CA LEU A 329 -8.48 1.08 -6.89
C LEU A 329 -9.85 1.71 -6.65
N GLU A 330 -10.92 1.22 -7.27
CA GLU A 330 -12.29 1.63 -6.94
C GLU A 330 -12.78 1.03 -5.61
N ARG A 331 -12.10 0.01 -5.09
CA ARG A 331 -12.44 -0.72 -3.86
C ARG A 331 -11.26 -0.77 -2.90
N VAL A 332 -10.66 0.37 -2.61
CA VAL A 332 -9.59 0.48 -1.61
C VAL A 332 -10.09 1.22 -0.38
N LYS A 333 -9.60 0.82 0.79
CA LYS A 333 -9.89 1.44 2.08
C LYS A 333 -8.59 1.91 2.73
N PRO A 334 -8.57 3.09 3.37
CA PRO A 334 -7.41 3.56 4.10
C PRO A 334 -7.17 2.71 5.35
N ALA A 335 -5.92 2.61 5.77
CA ALA A 335 -5.57 2.18 7.12
C ALA A 335 -6.12 3.18 8.15
N PRO A 336 -6.25 2.80 9.44
CA PRO A 336 -6.64 3.74 10.49
C PRO A 336 -5.74 4.98 10.51
N LYS A 337 -6.35 6.18 10.44
CA LYS A 337 -5.65 7.47 10.36
C LYS A 337 -5.28 8.00 11.74
N VAL A 338 -4.51 7.22 12.47
CA VAL A 338 -3.96 7.62 13.79
C VAL A 338 -2.44 7.73 13.72
N PRO A 339 -1.82 8.65 14.48
CA PRO A 339 -0.36 8.85 14.48
C PRO A 339 0.43 7.57 14.81
N GLU A 340 -0.16 6.69 15.59
CA GLU A 340 0.47 5.47 16.09
C GLU A 340 0.36 4.27 15.12
N TRP A 341 -0.25 4.47 13.93
CA TRP A 341 -0.59 3.36 13.04
C TRP A 341 0.61 2.51 12.62
N GLU A 342 1.73 3.11 12.24
CA GLU A 342 2.91 2.35 11.80
C GLU A 342 3.43 1.39 12.88
N ARG A 343 3.35 1.82 14.14
CA ARG A 343 3.72 0.97 15.28
C ARG A 343 2.72 -0.17 15.46
N ILE A 344 1.43 0.11 15.31
CA ILE A 344 0.36 -0.90 15.40
C ILE A 344 0.49 -1.91 14.25
N ALA A 345 0.72 -1.46 13.02
CA ALA A 345 0.93 -2.32 11.86
C ALA A 345 2.17 -3.23 12.03
N THR A 346 3.24 -2.69 12.62
CA THR A 346 4.42 -3.48 12.99
C THR A 346 4.06 -4.59 13.99
N GLU A 347 3.29 -4.28 15.05
CA GLU A 347 2.85 -5.30 16.01
C GLU A 347 1.90 -6.32 15.38
N MET A 348 1.01 -5.89 14.47
CA MET A 348 0.13 -6.79 13.72
C MET A 348 0.95 -7.81 12.93
N ARG A 349 2.00 -7.36 12.21
CA ARG A 349 2.92 -8.24 11.49
C ARG A 349 3.63 -9.21 12.43
N LEU A 350 4.21 -8.71 13.53
CA LEU A 350 4.94 -9.54 14.50
C LEU A 350 4.04 -10.59 15.17
N VAL A 351 2.81 -10.22 15.52
CA VAL A 351 1.84 -11.15 16.12
C VAL A 351 1.41 -12.19 15.09
N ALA A 352 1.15 -11.79 13.84
CA ALA A 352 0.82 -12.73 12.76
C ALA A 352 1.96 -13.72 12.49
N GLU A 353 3.21 -13.24 12.42
CA GLU A 353 4.39 -14.10 12.26
C GLU A 353 4.53 -15.09 13.43
N ARG A 354 4.37 -14.62 14.68
CA ARG A 354 4.38 -15.51 15.85
C ARG A 354 3.26 -16.56 15.80
N ALA A 355 2.05 -16.15 15.37
CA ALA A 355 0.93 -17.06 15.25
C ALA A 355 1.20 -18.16 14.20
N VAL A 356 1.86 -17.81 13.09
CA VAL A 356 2.29 -18.79 12.08
C VAL A 356 3.38 -19.71 12.61
N ARG A 357 4.45 -19.17 13.22
CA ARG A 357 5.62 -19.96 13.62
C ARG A 357 5.40 -20.78 14.89
N LEU A 358 4.63 -20.25 15.86
CA LEU A 358 4.40 -20.88 17.15
C LEU A 358 3.02 -21.57 17.27
N GLY A 359 2.19 -21.47 16.23
CA GLY A 359 0.89 -22.13 16.20
C GLY A 359 -0.16 -21.51 17.14
N LEU A 360 -0.05 -20.18 17.44
CA LEU A 360 -1.05 -19.52 18.29
C LEU A 360 -2.44 -19.63 17.68
N SER A 361 -3.44 -19.80 18.52
CA SER A 361 -4.83 -19.71 18.09
C SER A 361 -5.18 -18.30 17.59
N VAL A 362 -6.26 -18.18 16.81
CA VAL A 362 -6.78 -16.88 16.36
C VAL A 362 -7.09 -15.99 17.55
N ASP A 363 -7.67 -16.56 18.61
CA ASP A 363 -8.08 -15.82 19.81
C ASP A 363 -6.90 -15.33 20.65
N GLU A 364 -5.85 -16.13 20.76
CA GLU A 364 -4.61 -15.74 21.45
C GLU A 364 -3.92 -14.61 20.69
N ALA A 365 -3.76 -14.75 19.36
CA ALA A 365 -3.13 -13.75 18.54
C ALA A 365 -3.92 -12.43 18.52
N ALA A 366 -5.25 -12.49 18.41
CA ALA A 366 -6.10 -11.31 18.42
C ALA A 366 -6.04 -10.55 19.76
N ARG A 367 -6.10 -11.27 20.89
CA ARG A 367 -5.95 -10.67 22.24
C ARG A 367 -4.55 -10.10 22.46
N ASP A 368 -3.49 -10.78 22.02
CA ASP A 368 -2.12 -10.25 22.13
C ASP A 368 -1.98 -8.95 21.32
N LEU A 369 -2.57 -8.90 20.13
CA LEU A 369 -2.53 -7.69 19.30
C LEU A 369 -3.34 -6.54 19.93
N ASP A 370 -4.54 -6.79 20.48
CA ASP A 370 -5.29 -5.77 21.23
C ASP A 370 -4.46 -5.22 22.39
N ALA A 371 -3.86 -6.09 23.20
CA ALA A 371 -3.05 -5.66 24.33
C ALA A 371 -1.83 -4.82 23.92
N ARG A 372 -1.22 -5.11 22.78
CA ARG A 372 -0.08 -4.35 22.23
C ARG A 372 -0.54 -3.00 21.66
N ALA A 373 -1.62 -3.00 20.88
CA ALA A 373 -2.21 -1.78 20.35
C ALA A 373 -2.67 -0.84 21.47
N ASP A 374 -3.29 -1.37 22.49
CA ASP A 374 -3.76 -0.61 23.67
C ASP A 374 -2.60 0.04 24.44
N ARG A 375 -1.46 -0.63 24.58
CA ARG A 375 -0.25 0.00 25.15
C ARG A 375 0.29 1.13 24.27
N ILE A 376 0.32 0.94 22.95
CA ILE A 376 0.75 1.98 22.00
C ILE A 376 -0.16 3.20 22.07
N LEU A 377 -1.47 2.98 22.19
CA LEU A 377 -2.51 4.03 22.21
C LEU A 377 -2.69 4.69 23.61
N GLU A 378 -1.97 4.27 24.64
CA GLU A 378 -2.13 4.81 26.00
C GLU A 378 -1.89 6.33 26.07
N LYS A 379 -0.80 6.81 25.46
CA LYS A 379 -0.50 8.25 25.40
C LYS A 379 -1.58 9.02 24.65
N ARG A 380 -2.12 8.45 23.56
CA ARG A 380 -3.22 9.05 22.80
C ARG A 380 -4.46 9.21 23.65
N ARG A 381 -4.88 8.18 24.40
CA ARG A 381 -6.02 8.26 25.33
C ARG A 381 -5.86 9.37 26.33
N TRP A 382 -4.68 9.46 26.96
CA TRP A 382 -4.39 10.53 27.91
C TRP A 382 -4.47 11.92 27.31
N MET A 383 -3.92 12.12 26.10
CA MET A 383 -3.98 13.41 25.39
C MET A 383 -5.41 13.81 25.04
N LEU A 384 -6.21 12.85 24.53
CA LEU A 384 -7.60 13.11 24.13
C LEU A 384 -8.50 13.39 25.32
N ALA A 385 -8.30 12.72 26.45
CA ALA A 385 -9.03 12.98 27.69
C ALA A 385 -8.82 14.43 28.18
N ARG A 386 -7.61 14.98 28.04
CA ARG A 386 -7.32 16.38 28.41
C ARG A 386 -7.91 17.42 27.46
N ARG A 387 -8.07 17.08 26.18
CA ARG A 387 -8.67 17.99 25.18
C ARG A 387 -10.21 18.06 25.29
N GLY A 388 -10.86 17.02 25.80
CA GLY A 388 -12.31 16.95 25.98
C GLY A 388 -12.82 17.46 27.33
N GLY A 389 -11.94 17.88 28.24
CA GLY A 389 -12.27 18.40 29.57
C GLY A 389 -12.04 19.93 29.73
N GLY A 390 -11.86 20.66 28.59
CA GLY A 390 -11.72 22.12 28.56
C GLY A 390 -12.93 22.82 27.96
#